data_7c89bd9e01d03d09baacc2dc57c5a859
#
_entry.id   7c89bd9e01d03d09baacc2dc57c5a859
#
_cell.length_a   1.000
_cell.length_b   1.000
_cell.length_c   1.000
_cell.angle_alpha   90.00
_cell.angle_beta   90.00
_cell.angle_gamma   90.00
#
_symmetry.space_group_name_H-M   'P 1'
#
loop_
_entity.id
_entity.type
_entity.pdbx_description
1 polymer ?
#
loop_
_entity_poly.entity_id
_entity_poly.type
_entity_poly.pdbx_seq_one_letter_code
_entity_poly.pdbx_strand_id
1 'polypeptide(L)'
;KIYRMNINNFTIKAQEAIQQAQLIAQGFEHAQIENEHLFKAISEVDENVLPFLLKKLNVNVNLVNQILDKELESFSKVSGGEIMFSKEAGKTLNEANVIARKMEDEYVSIEHLILAILKSKSKIAQILKDQGVVEKELTAAINELRKGDRVTSQSAEETYNSLNKFARNLNDLADKGKLDPVIGRDEEIRRILQILSRRTKNNPMLVGEPGTGKTAIAEGLAHRIV
;
A
#
# COMPACT_ATOMS: atom_id res chain seq x y z
N LYS A 1 -2.59 -23.45 -26.02
CA LYS A 1 -3.09 -22.07 -26.16
C LYS A 1 -2.36 -21.22 -25.12
N ILE A 2 -1.44 -20.40 -25.57
CA ILE A 2 -0.69 -19.41 -24.75
C ILE A 2 -1.75 -18.39 -24.31
N TYR A 3 -2.13 -18.41 -23.02
CA TYR A 3 -2.88 -17.32 -22.45
C TYR A 3 -1.94 -16.11 -22.34
N ARG A 4 -1.93 -15.26 -23.34
CA ARG A 4 -1.47 -13.89 -23.18
C ARG A 4 -2.46 -13.21 -22.26
N MET A 5 -2.13 -13.14 -20.98
CA MET A 5 -2.93 -12.43 -20.02
C MET A 5 -2.90 -10.93 -20.36
N ASN A 6 -4.09 -10.35 -20.53
CA ASN A 6 -4.18 -8.92 -20.73
C ASN A 6 -4.00 -8.23 -19.37
N ILE A 7 -2.81 -7.68 -19.14
CA ILE A 7 -2.47 -6.94 -17.91
C ILE A 7 -2.77 -5.44 -18.02
N ASN A 8 -3.38 -4.99 -19.11
CA ASN A 8 -3.68 -3.57 -19.33
C ASN A 8 -4.70 -3.00 -18.33
N ASN A 9 -5.50 -3.86 -17.70
CA ASN A 9 -6.45 -3.51 -16.67
C ASN A 9 -5.86 -3.61 -15.25
N PHE A 10 -4.54 -3.76 -15.13
CA PHE A 10 -3.83 -3.70 -13.85
C PHE A 10 -3.25 -2.30 -13.65
N THR A 11 -3.14 -1.89 -12.40
CA THR A 11 -2.41 -0.66 -12.05
C THR A 11 -0.93 -0.79 -12.40
N ILE A 12 -0.24 0.34 -12.51
CA ILE A 12 1.20 0.37 -12.83
C ILE A 12 1.98 -0.48 -11.82
N LYS A 13 1.70 -0.33 -10.53
CA LYS A 13 2.35 -1.10 -9.47
C LYS A 13 2.06 -2.60 -9.55
N ALA A 14 0.83 -2.99 -9.86
CA ALA A 14 0.49 -4.39 -10.05
C ALA A 14 1.16 -5.00 -11.29
N GLN A 15 1.30 -4.23 -12.39
CA GLN A 15 2.07 -4.64 -13.56
C GLN A 15 3.57 -4.80 -13.24
N GLU A 16 4.17 -3.84 -12.53
CA GLU A 16 5.56 -3.92 -12.05
C GLU A 16 5.77 -5.17 -11.20
N ALA A 17 4.85 -5.47 -10.26
CA ALA A 17 4.94 -6.68 -9.44
C ALA A 17 4.87 -7.98 -10.26
N ILE A 18 4.02 -8.03 -11.28
CA ILE A 18 3.92 -9.18 -12.20
C ILE A 18 5.22 -9.37 -12.98
N GLN A 19 5.83 -8.29 -13.48
CA GLN A 19 7.10 -8.33 -14.19
C GLN A 19 8.26 -8.71 -13.25
N GLN A 20 8.29 -8.15 -12.06
CA GLN A 20 9.29 -8.48 -11.05
C GLN A 20 9.20 -9.95 -10.62
N ALA A 21 7.99 -10.52 -10.49
CA ALA A 21 7.80 -11.94 -10.20
C ALA A 21 8.45 -12.85 -11.27
N GLN A 22 8.40 -12.45 -12.53
CA GLN A 22 9.08 -13.15 -13.62
C GLN A 22 10.61 -13.07 -13.48
N LEU A 23 11.14 -11.88 -13.15
CA LEU A 23 12.58 -11.69 -12.94
C LEU A 23 13.08 -12.48 -11.74
N ILE A 24 12.32 -12.53 -10.64
CA ILE A 24 12.64 -13.34 -9.46
C ILE A 24 12.69 -14.82 -9.84
N ALA A 25 11.66 -15.36 -10.51
CA ALA A 25 11.63 -16.74 -10.93
C ALA A 25 12.80 -17.08 -11.86
N GLN A 26 13.17 -16.15 -12.75
CA GLN A 26 14.33 -16.29 -13.63
C GLN A 26 15.65 -16.30 -12.85
N GLY A 27 15.80 -15.41 -11.88
CA GLY A 27 17.00 -15.31 -11.04
C GLY A 27 17.25 -16.56 -10.19
N PHE A 28 16.17 -17.22 -9.77
CA PHE A 28 16.24 -18.50 -9.07
C PHE A 28 16.33 -19.73 -10.00
N GLU A 29 16.26 -19.55 -11.32
CA GLU A 29 16.22 -20.62 -12.33
C GLU A 29 15.00 -21.55 -12.16
N HIS A 30 13.86 -21.00 -11.72
CA HIS A 30 12.63 -21.79 -11.54
C HIS A 30 11.89 -22.00 -12.87
N ALA A 31 11.24 -23.16 -13.01
CA ALA A 31 10.50 -23.52 -14.22
C ALA A 31 9.24 -22.72 -14.45
N GLN A 32 8.61 -22.20 -13.37
CA GLN A 32 7.33 -21.51 -13.41
C GLN A 32 7.30 -20.37 -12.42
N ILE A 33 6.44 -19.39 -12.71
CA ILE A 33 6.14 -18.30 -11.77
C ILE A 33 5.01 -18.76 -10.87
N GLU A 34 5.29 -18.93 -9.57
CA GLU A 34 4.32 -19.28 -8.53
C GLU A 34 3.84 -18.06 -7.76
N ASN A 35 2.84 -18.23 -6.91
CA ASN A 35 2.32 -17.16 -6.04
C ASN A 35 3.37 -16.63 -5.06
N GLU A 36 4.33 -17.44 -4.68
CA GLU A 36 5.48 -17.10 -3.84
C GLU A 36 6.34 -16.02 -4.50
N HIS A 37 6.61 -16.17 -5.81
CA HIS A 37 7.32 -15.15 -6.59
C HIS A 37 6.51 -13.86 -6.68
N LEU A 38 5.19 -13.98 -6.90
CA LEU A 38 4.32 -12.82 -7.00
C LEU A 38 4.27 -12.05 -5.67
N PHE A 39 4.17 -12.75 -4.53
CA PHE A 39 4.17 -12.09 -3.22
C PHE A 39 5.53 -11.46 -2.90
N LYS A 40 6.63 -12.15 -3.22
CA LYS A 40 7.99 -11.59 -3.09
C LYS A 40 8.15 -10.32 -3.92
N ALA A 41 7.70 -10.36 -5.18
CA ALA A 41 7.72 -9.21 -6.07
C ALA A 41 6.90 -8.04 -5.52
N ILE A 42 5.68 -8.28 -5.00
CA ILE A 42 4.88 -7.26 -4.35
C ILE A 42 5.65 -6.64 -3.18
N SER A 43 6.33 -7.46 -2.37
CA SER A 43 7.10 -6.95 -1.22
C SER A 43 8.32 -6.10 -1.61
N GLU A 44 8.84 -6.26 -2.83
CA GLU A 44 9.97 -5.49 -3.36
C GLU A 44 9.56 -4.20 -4.06
N VAL A 45 8.43 -4.21 -4.80
CA VAL A 45 8.01 -3.06 -5.60
C VAL A 45 7.04 -2.13 -4.86
N ASP A 46 6.36 -2.64 -3.82
CA ASP A 46 5.36 -1.87 -3.09
C ASP A 46 5.84 -1.46 -1.71
N GLU A 47 6.04 -0.16 -1.53
CA GLU A 47 6.46 0.45 -0.27
C GLU A 47 5.29 0.94 0.60
N ASN A 48 4.06 0.88 0.11
CA ASN A 48 2.91 1.55 0.73
C ASN A 48 1.81 0.58 1.18
N VAL A 49 1.25 -0.19 0.25
CA VAL A 49 0.04 -1.00 0.48
C VAL A 49 0.36 -2.22 1.34
N LEU A 50 1.27 -3.09 0.88
CA LEU A 50 1.61 -4.32 1.61
C LEU A 50 2.17 -4.04 3.01
N PRO A 51 3.14 -3.10 3.21
CA PRO A 51 3.62 -2.77 4.55
C PRO A 51 2.53 -2.24 5.48
N PHE A 52 1.62 -1.40 4.98
CA PHE A 52 0.48 -0.92 5.76
C PHE A 52 -0.44 -2.08 6.19
N LEU A 53 -0.83 -2.94 5.25
CA LEU A 53 -1.73 -4.06 5.52
C LEU A 53 -1.13 -5.05 6.53
N LEU A 54 0.13 -5.45 6.33
CA LEU A 54 0.80 -6.37 7.24
C LEU A 54 0.96 -5.78 8.65
N LYS A 55 1.32 -4.50 8.75
CA LYS A 55 1.41 -3.78 10.03
C LYS A 55 0.04 -3.69 10.72
N LYS A 56 -1.01 -3.37 9.98
CA LYS A 56 -2.38 -3.25 10.51
C LYS A 56 -2.90 -4.58 11.05
N LEU A 57 -2.52 -5.68 10.42
CA LEU A 57 -2.87 -7.04 10.81
C LEU A 57 -1.90 -7.65 11.83
N ASN A 58 -0.95 -6.87 12.37
CA ASN A 58 0.08 -7.32 13.31
C ASN A 58 0.90 -8.52 12.82
N VAL A 59 1.10 -8.64 11.50
CA VAL A 59 1.89 -9.71 10.89
C VAL A 59 3.38 -9.46 11.11
N ASN A 60 4.11 -10.50 11.50
CA ASN A 60 5.57 -10.42 11.58
C ASN A 60 6.20 -10.52 10.18
N VAL A 61 6.43 -9.36 9.55
CA VAL A 61 6.96 -9.26 8.18
C VAL A 61 8.29 -9.99 8.02
N ASN A 62 9.19 -9.88 9.00
CA ASN A 62 10.50 -10.53 8.94
C ASN A 62 10.37 -12.05 8.92
N LEU A 63 9.46 -12.61 9.72
CA LEU A 63 9.20 -14.03 9.73
C LEU A 63 8.58 -14.52 8.42
N VAL A 64 7.61 -13.78 7.88
CA VAL A 64 7.01 -14.09 6.57
C VAL A 64 8.08 -14.11 5.48
N ASN A 65 8.94 -13.09 5.42
CA ASN A 65 10.02 -13.03 4.42
C ASN A 65 11.02 -14.18 4.59
N GLN A 66 11.44 -14.50 5.81
CA GLN A 66 12.37 -15.61 6.04
C GLN A 66 11.80 -16.97 5.61
N ILE A 67 10.50 -17.22 5.87
CA ILE A 67 9.85 -18.47 5.47
C ILE A 67 9.67 -18.48 3.95
N LEU A 68 9.29 -17.36 3.35
CA LEU A 68 9.12 -17.20 1.92
C LEU A 68 10.43 -17.45 1.16
N ASP A 69 11.54 -16.88 1.63
CA ASP A 69 12.86 -17.07 1.02
C ASP A 69 13.29 -18.54 1.04
N LYS A 70 13.09 -19.23 2.17
CA LYS A 70 13.34 -20.67 2.28
C LYS A 70 12.45 -21.50 1.36
N GLU A 71 11.19 -21.11 1.20
CA GLU A 71 10.26 -21.80 0.31
C GLU A 71 10.72 -21.64 -1.15
N LEU A 72 11.10 -20.42 -1.56
CA LEU A 72 11.64 -20.17 -2.89
C LEU A 72 12.92 -20.98 -3.16
N GLU A 73 13.83 -21.08 -2.19
CA GLU A 73 15.04 -21.90 -2.32
C GLU A 73 14.74 -23.40 -2.50
N SER A 74 13.58 -23.87 -2.04
CA SER A 74 13.18 -25.28 -2.13
C SER A 74 12.62 -25.69 -3.49
N PHE A 75 12.27 -24.73 -4.36
CA PHE A 75 11.70 -25.03 -5.66
C PHE A 75 12.71 -25.65 -6.61
N SER A 76 12.22 -26.53 -7.48
CA SER A 76 13.05 -27.20 -8.47
C SER A 76 13.64 -26.22 -9.49
N LYS A 77 14.94 -26.28 -9.69
CA LYS A 77 15.66 -25.49 -10.69
C LYS A 77 15.64 -26.17 -12.05
N VAL A 78 15.47 -25.39 -13.10
CA VAL A 78 15.49 -25.87 -14.49
C VAL A 78 16.39 -24.95 -15.32
N SER A 79 17.34 -25.51 -16.04
CA SER A 79 18.18 -24.75 -16.94
C SER A 79 17.55 -24.64 -18.33
N GLY A 80 17.22 -23.40 -18.73
CA GLY A 80 16.70 -23.07 -20.06
C GLY A 80 15.20 -23.31 -20.21
N GLY A 81 14.55 -22.46 -20.99
CA GLY A 81 13.12 -22.52 -21.27
C GLY A 81 12.43 -21.19 -21.07
N GLU A 82 11.26 -21.04 -21.66
CA GLU A 82 10.39 -19.88 -21.44
C GLU A 82 9.69 -20.04 -20.09
N ILE A 83 9.85 -19.07 -19.21
CA ILE A 83 9.24 -19.10 -17.88
C ILE A 83 7.80 -18.62 -18.00
N MET A 84 6.86 -19.42 -17.56
CA MET A 84 5.43 -19.15 -17.61
C MET A 84 4.80 -19.18 -16.21
N PHE A 85 3.66 -18.52 -16.05
CA PHE A 85 2.90 -18.67 -14.83
C PHE A 85 2.39 -20.09 -14.64
N SER A 86 2.53 -20.60 -13.42
CA SER A 86 1.91 -21.86 -13.05
C SER A 86 0.38 -21.79 -13.19
N LYS A 87 -0.26 -22.93 -13.24
CA LYS A 87 -1.72 -22.98 -13.28
C LYS A 87 -2.35 -22.29 -12.06
N GLU A 88 -1.72 -22.40 -10.91
CA GLU A 88 -2.23 -21.80 -9.67
C GLU A 88 -2.02 -20.29 -9.65
N ALA A 89 -0.85 -19.79 -10.02
CA ALA A 89 -0.60 -18.36 -10.15
C ALA A 89 -1.51 -17.71 -11.22
N GLY A 90 -1.73 -18.41 -12.34
CA GLY A 90 -2.69 -17.96 -13.35
C GLY A 90 -4.13 -17.84 -12.82
N LYS A 91 -4.57 -18.77 -11.96
CA LYS A 91 -5.87 -18.66 -11.28
C LYS A 91 -5.91 -17.49 -10.30
N THR A 92 -4.83 -17.27 -9.56
CA THR A 92 -4.72 -16.15 -8.63
C THR A 92 -4.87 -14.81 -9.35
N LEU A 93 -4.24 -14.63 -10.49
CA LEU A 93 -4.38 -13.42 -11.29
C LEU A 93 -5.80 -13.24 -11.85
N ASN A 94 -6.47 -14.33 -12.24
CA ASN A 94 -7.88 -14.29 -12.63
C ASN A 94 -8.80 -13.96 -11.44
N GLU A 95 -8.54 -14.53 -10.26
CA GLU A 95 -9.30 -14.23 -9.05
C GLU A 95 -9.14 -12.75 -8.63
N ALA A 96 -7.94 -12.17 -8.80
CA ALA A 96 -7.73 -10.74 -8.57
C ALA A 96 -8.65 -9.86 -9.45
N ASN A 97 -8.84 -10.24 -10.72
CA ASN A 97 -9.81 -9.59 -11.61
C ASN A 97 -11.26 -9.73 -11.11
N VAL A 98 -11.62 -10.91 -10.58
CA VAL A 98 -12.97 -11.14 -10.03
C VAL A 98 -13.17 -10.28 -8.77
N ILE A 99 -12.15 -10.19 -7.91
CA ILE A 99 -12.21 -9.38 -6.69
C ILE A 99 -12.35 -7.89 -7.05
N ALA A 100 -11.54 -7.37 -7.98
CA ALA A 100 -11.64 -5.98 -8.43
C ALA A 100 -13.06 -5.64 -8.92
N ARG A 101 -13.66 -6.50 -9.75
CA ARG A 101 -15.06 -6.31 -10.20
C ARG A 101 -16.07 -6.33 -9.06
N LYS A 102 -15.89 -7.20 -8.04
CA LYS A 102 -16.76 -7.25 -6.87
C LYS A 102 -16.65 -6.00 -5.99
N MET A 103 -15.47 -5.39 -5.98
CA MET A 103 -15.21 -4.12 -5.29
C MET A 103 -15.59 -2.90 -6.14
N GLU A 104 -16.12 -3.13 -7.36
CA GLU A 104 -16.50 -2.10 -8.33
C GLU A 104 -15.32 -1.21 -8.75
N ASP A 105 -14.12 -1.80 -8.81
CA ASP A 105 -12.90 -1.15 -9.23
C ASP A 105 -12.66 -1.34 -10.73
N GLU A 106 -12.11 -0.32 -11.40
CA GLU A 106 -11.80 -0.34 -12.83
C GLU A 106 -10.48 -1.05 -13.12
N TYR A 107 -9.54 -0.98 -12.18
CA TYR A 107 -8.21 -1.59 -12.31
C TYR A 107 -7.94 -2.58 -11.19
N VAL A 108 -7.15 -3.61 -11.52
CA VAL A 108 -6.63 -4.57 -10.55
C VAL A 108 -5.38 -3.99 -9.90
N SER A 109 -5.42 -3.75 -8.61
CA SER A 109 -4.34 -3.17 -7.81
C SER A 109 -3.61 -4.22 -6.98
N ILE A 110 -2.56 -3.81 -6.28
CA ILE A 110 -1.76 -4.65 -5.37
C ILE A 110 -2.64 -5.35 -4.32
N GLU A 111 -3.59 -4.64 -3.72
CA GLU A 111 -4.47 -5.22 -2.69
C GLU A 111 -5.38 -6.33 -3.23
N HIS A 112 -5.80 -6.26 -4.50
CA HIS A 112 -6.54 -7.34 -5.14
C HIS A 112 -5.66 -8.58 -5.33
N LEU A 113 -4.39 -8.38 -5.70
CA LEU A 113 -3.40 -9.46 -5.79
C LEU A 113 -3.18 -10.13 -4.43
N ILE A 114 -3.04 -9.34 -3.36
CA ILE A 114 -2.84 -9.86 -2.00
C ILE A 114 -4.07 -10.67 -1.55
N LEU A 115 -5.30 -10.16 -1.78
CA LEU A 115 -6.53 -10.89 -1.49
C LEU A 115 -6.63 -12.20 -2.28
N ALA A 116 -6.30 -12.16 -3.57
CA ALA A 116 -6.33 -13.36 -4.42
C ALA A 116 -5.28 -14.39 -3.99
N ILE A 117 -4.08 -13.96 -3.61
CA ILE A 117 -3.05 -14.83 -3.03
C ILE A 117 -3.56 -15.49 -1.76
N LEU A 118 -4.16 -14.73 -0.83
CA LEU A 118 -4.69 -15.26 0.43
C LEU A 118 -5.76 -16.34 0.21
N LYS A 119 -6.56 -16.22 -0.87
CA LYS A 119 -7.59 -17.20 -1.27
C LYS A 119 -7.03 -18.41 -2.02
N SER A 120 -5.81 -18.35 -2.50
CA SER A 120 -5.17 -19.44 -3.23
C SER A 120 -4.81 -20.63 -2.32
N LYS A 121 -4.37 -21.71 -2.97
CA LYS A 121 -3.86 -22.91 -2.27
C LYS A 121 -2.33 -22.91 -2.16
N SER A 122 -1.69 -21.77 -2.37
CA SER A 122 -0.24 -21.63 -2.32
C SER A 122 0.31 -21.69 -0.90
N LYS A 123 1.61 -21.93 -0.79
CA LYS A 123 2.30 -21.97 0.50
C LYS A 123 2.30 -20.59 1.16
N ILE A 124 2.48 -19.52 0.36
CA ILE A 124 2.41 -18.15 0.89
C ILE A 124 1.03 -17.83 1.47
N ALA A 125 -0.07 -18.32 0.87
CA ALA A 125 -1.39 -18.18 1.45
C ALA A 125 -1.50 -18.86 2.82
N GLN A 126 -0.88 -20.03 2.97
CA GLN A 126 -0.85 -20.73 4.25
C GLN A 126 0.00 -19.98 5.29
N ILE A 127 1.18 -19.48 4.90
CA ILE A 127 2.05 -18.68 5.76
C ILE A 127 1.30 -17.45 6.32
N LEU A 128 0.58 -16.73 5.45
CA LEU A 128 -0.21 -15.56 5.87
C LEU A 128 -1.32 -15.94 6.85
N LYS A 129 -2.03 -17.06 6.60
CA LYS A 129 -3.07 -17.58 7.50
C LYS A 129 -2.51 -18.02 8.85
N ASP A 130 -1.35 -18.66 8.86
CA ASP A 130 -0.64 -19.07 10.09
C ASP A 130 -0.18 -17.85 10.91
N GLN A 131 0.03 -16.70 10.25
CA GLN A 131 0.28 -15.41 10.91
C GLN A 131 -1.03 -14.68 11.32
N GLY A 132 -2.18 -15.33 11.20
CA GLY A 132 -3.47 -14.79 11.61
C GLY A 132 -4.19 -13.92 10.58
N VAL A 133 -3.70 -13.86 9.34
CA VAL A 133 -4.37 -13.07 8.29
C VAL A 133 -5.68 -13.73 7.87
N VAL A 134 -6.78 -13.04 8.11
CA VAL A 134 -8.13 -13.48 7.72
C VAL A 134 -8.67 -12.55 6.64
N GLU A 135 -9.36 -13.11 5.63
CA GLU A 135 -9.89 -12.35 4.48
C GLU A 135 -10.75 -11.14 4.91
N LYS A 136 -11.59 -11.33 5.91
CA LYS A 136 -12.47 -10.26 6.43
C LYS A 136 -11.67 -9.08 6.99
N GLU A 137 -10.64 -9.36 7.79
CA GLU A 137 -9.80 -8.33 8.41
C GLU A 137 -8.91 -7.64 7.37
N LEU A 138 -8.38 -8.42 6.41
CA LEU A 138 -7.61 -7.87 5.30
C LEU A 138 -8.47 -6.93 4.46
N THR A 139 -9.71 -7.31 4.15
CA THR A 139 -10.65 -6.45 3.40
C THR A 139 -10.99 -5.18 4.19
N ALA A 140 -11.17 -5.27 5.51
CA ALA A 140 -11.39 -4.10 6.35
C ALA A 140 -10.18 -3.15 6.35
N ALA A 141 -8.96 -3.69 6.44
CA ALA A 141 -7.73 -2.91 6.38
C ALA A 141 -7.54 -2.22 5.01
N ILE A 142 -7.92 -2.88 3.91
CA ILE A 142 -7.91 -2.29 2.56
C ILE A 142 -8.88 -1.11 2.47
N ASN A 143 -10.11 -1.28 2.97
CA ASN A 143 -11.10 -0.20 2.97
C ASN A 143 -10.64 1.01 3.81
N GLU A 144 -9.97 0.76 4.92
CA GLU A 144 -9.37 1.83 5.74
C GLU A 144 -8.22 2.54 5.00
N LEU A 145 -7.34 1.79 4.32
CA LEU A 145 -6.25 2.36 3.52
C LEU A 145 -6.79 3.28 2.42
N ARG A 146 -7.83 2.82 1.72
CA ARG A 146 -8.46 3.54 0.61
C ARG A 146 -9.37 4.67 1.06
N LYS A 147 -9.77 4.72 2.35
CA LYS A 147 -10.77 5.66 2.89
C LYS A 147 -12.10 5.65 2.13
N GLY A 148 -12.46 4.52 1.54
CA GLY A 148 -13.65 4.34 0.73
C GLY A 148 -13.50 4.68 -0.76
N ASP A 149 -12.33 5.12 -1.21
CA ASP A 149 -12.08 5.40 -2.63
C ASP A 149 -11.98 4.11 -3.45
N ARG A 150 -12.40 4.22 -4.72
CA ARG A 150 -12.29 3.13 -5.72
C ARG A 150 -11.02 3.27 -6.54
N VAL A 151 -10.54 2.16 -7.08
CA VAL A 151 -9.39 2.14 -8.00
C VAL A 151 -9.86 2.50 -9.40
N THR A 152 -9.90 3.79 -9.71
CA THR A 152 -10.36 4.33 -11.01
C THR A 152 -9.20 4.79 -11.90
N SER A 153 -7.97 4.71 -11.44
CA SER A 153 -6.78 5.05 -12.22
C SER A 153 -5.69 4.00 -12.10
N GLN A 154 -4.80 3.93 -13.09
CA GLN A 154 -3.65 3.03 -13.06
C GLN A 154 -2.58 3.40 -12.03
N SER A 155 -2.61 4.63 -11.51
CA SER A 155 -1.68 5.13 -10.47
C SER A 155 -2.35 5.27 -9.09
N ALA A 156 -3.45 4.55 -8.84
CA ALA A 156 -4.22 4.69 -7.60
C ALA A 156 -3.36 4.47 -6.33
N GLU A 157 -2.46 3.48 -6.32
CA GLU A 157 -1.61 3.18 -5.18
C GLU A 157 -0.62 4.30 -4.83
N GLU A 158 -0.26 5.16 -5.79
CA GLU A 158 0.60 6.32 -5.53
C GLU A 158 -0.11 7.39 -4.69
N THR A 159 -1.44 7.44 -4.80
CA THR A 159 -2.27 8.38 -4.02
C THR A 159 -2.53 7.90 -2.60
N TYR A 160 -2.46 6.58 -2.38
CA TYR A 160 -2.67 6.00 -1.06
C TYR A 160 -1.55 6.43 -0.11
N ASN A 161 -1.97 6.95 1.04
CA ASN A 161 -1.04 7.35 2.09
C ASN A 161 -0.01 8.44 1.69
N SER A 162 -0.20 9.13 0.56
CA SER A 162 0.71 10.15 0.04
C SER A 162 0.99 11.26 1.06
N LEU A 163 -0.03 11.68 1.83
CA LEU A 163 0.15 12.67 2.89
C LEU A 163 1.11 12.18 3.97
N ASN A 164 1.03 10.92 4.40
CA ASN A 164 1.94 10.37 5.41
C ASN A 164 3.37 10.20 4.90
N LYS A 165 3.55 10.02 3.58
CA LYS A 165 4.87 9.90 2.94
C LYS A 165 5.57 11.24 2.79
N PHE A 166 4.83 12.30 2.44
CA PHE A 166 5.37 13.61 2.08
C PHE A 166 5.04 14.73 3.08
N ALA A 167 4.15 14.48 4.06
CA ALA A 167 3.74 15.44 5.06
C ALA A 167 3.86 14.86 6.47
N ARG A 168 4.03 15.76 7.45
CA ARG A 168 3.98 15.39 8.87
C ARG A 168 2.60 15.76 9.42
N ASN A 169 1.98 14.82 10.14
CA ASN A 169 0.74 15.12 10.87
C ASN A 169 1.08 15.93 12.13
N LEU A 170 0.85 17.22 12.08
CA LEU A 170 1.17 18.11 13.20
C LEU A 170 0.26 17.84 14.41
N ASN A 171 -0.99 17.42 14.21
CA ASN A 171 -1.88 17.09 15.32
C ASN A 171 -1.35 15.87 16.11
N ASP A 172 -0.90 14.81 15.42
CA ASP A 172 -0.28 13.67 16.08
C ASP A 172 1.01 14.04 16.85
N LEU A 173 1.77 15.00 16.33
CA LEU A 173 2.98 15.48 16.99
C LEU A 173 2.64 16.34 18.21
N ALA A 174 1.58 17.16 18.13
CA ALA A 174 1.08 17.96 19.25
C ALA A 174 0.57 17.07 20.39
N ASP A 175 -0.27 16.06 20.07
CA ASP A 175 -0.82 15.09 21.02
C ASP A 175 0.30 14.33 21.77
N LYS A 176 1.37 13.98 21.06
CA LYS A 176 2.56 13.32 21.62
C LYS A 176 3.54 14.27 22.33
N GLY A 177 3.23 15.56 22.43
CA GLY A 177 4.12 16.56 23.04
C GLY A 177 5.46 16.75 22.31
N LYS A 178 5.50 16.50 20.99
CA LYS A 178 6.73 16.57 20.16
C LYS A 178 6.88 17.88 19.40
N LEU A 179 5.96 18.83 19.58
CA LEU A 179 6.06 20.17 19.00
C LEU A 179 6.48 21.17 20.10
N ASP A 180 7.31 22.14 19.71
CA ASP A 180 7.67 23.21 20.59
C ASP A 180 6.47 24.15 20.88
N PRO A 181 6.37 24.73 22.08
CA PRO A 181 5.32 25.68 22.39
C PRO A 181 5.48 26.96 21.57
N VAL A 182 4.38 27.43 20.98
CA VAL A 182 4.37 28.67 20.20
C VAL A 182 3.94 29.82 21.08
N ILE A 183 4.83 30.80 21.26
CA ILE A 183 4.63 31.95 22.13
C ILE A 183 4.44 33.21 21.28
N GLY A 184 3.49 34.08 21.66
CA GLY A 184 3.30 35.39 21.06
C GLY A 184 2.64 35.41 19.66
N ARG A 185 1.92 34.33 19.30
CA ARG A 185 1.20 34.21 18.02
C ARG A 185 -0.30 33.94 18.19
N ASP A 186 -0.86 34.26 19.35
CA ASP A 186 -2.26 33.96 19.68
C ASP A 186 -3.25 34.68 18.77
N GLU A 187 -2.96 35.91 18.35
CA GLU A 187 -3.83 36.68 17.46
C GLU A 187 -3.88 36.09 16.05
N GLU A 188 -2.73 35.73 15.47
CA GLU A 188 -2.67 35.12 14.15
C GLU A 188 -3.34 33.76 14.15
N ILE A 189 -3.10 32.93 15.16
CA ILE A 189 -3.74 31.61 15.30
C ILE A 189 -5.26 31.76 15.42
N ARG A 190 -5.73 32.68 16.27
CA ARG A 190 -7.15 32.99 16.40
C ARG A 190 -7.77 33.45 15.07
N ARG A 191 -7.06 34.30 14.33
CA ARG A 191 -7.51 34.76 13.01
C ARG A 191 -7.63 33.62 12.00
N ILE A 192 -6.68 32.69 11.99
CA ILE A 192 -6.73 31.51 11.12
C ILE A 192 -7.92 30.64 11.47
N LEU A 193 -8.16 30.34 12.76
CA LEU A 193 -9.31 29.58 13.21
C LEU A 193 -10.63 30.21 12.78
N GLN A 194 -10.75 31.55 12.88
CA GLN A 194 -11.92 32.28 12.40
C GLN A 194 -12.13 32.12 10.88
N ILE A 195 -11.04 32.10 10.09
CA ILE A 195 -11.13 31.93 8.64
C ILE A 195 -11.52 30.48 8.31
N LEU A 196 -10.90 29.49 8.94
CA LEU A 196 -11.18 28.06 8.74
C LEU A 196 -12.63 27.70 9.12
N SER A 197 -13.22 28.40 10.10
CA SER A 197 -14.60 28.17 10.54
C SER A 197 -15.66 28.76 9.62
N ARG A 198 -15.29 29.46 8.54
CA ARG A 198 -16.25 30.01 7.57
C ARG A 198 -16.82 28.92 6.68
N ARG A 199 -18.06 29.07 6.25
CA ARG A 199 -18.70 28.17 5.29
C ARG A 199 -18.09 28.24 3.89
N THR A 200 -17.57 29.41 3.52
CA THR A 200 -16.93 29.70 2.22
C THR A 200 -15.72 30.61 2.44
N LYS A 201 -14.76 30.63 1.49
CA LYS A 201 -13.52 31.44 1.59
C LYS A 201 -12.74 31.12 2.88
N ASN A 202 -12.67 29.83 3.21
CA ASN A 202 -12.03 29.30 4.41
C ASN A 202 -10.56 28.86 4.21
N ASN A 203 -9.89 29.39 3.20
CA ASN A 203 -8.49 29.09 2.91
C ASN A 203 -7.60 30.25 3.37
N PRO A 204 -7.02 30.22 4.60
CA PRO A 204 -6.10 31.23 5.07
C PRO A 204 -4.77 31.11 4.34
N MET A 205 -4.16 32.25 4.01
CA MET A 205 -2.82 32.32 3.44
C MET A 205 -1.92 33.11 4.38
N LEU A 206 -0.78 32.53 4.76
CA LEU A 206 0.26 33.17 5.54
C LEU A 206 1.32 33.80 4.61
N VAL A 207 1.43 35.12 4.68
CA VAL A 207 2.40 35.88 3.89
C VAL A 207 3.44 36.51 4.82
N GLY A 208 4.70 36.47 4.46
CA GLY A 208 5.79 37.09 5.24
C GLY A 208 7.16 36.65 4.73
N GLU A 209 8.18 37.37 5.13
CA GLU A 209 9.61 37.10 4.85
C GLU A 209 10.03 35.70 5.35
N PRO A 210 11.09 35.09 4.79
CA PRO A 210 11.69 33.91 5.38
C PRO A 210 12.08 34.13 6.85
N GLY A 211 11.85 33.12 7.71
CA GLY A 211 12.20 33.22 9.13
C GLY A 211 11.18 33.92 10.04
N THR A 212 10.07 34.47 9.52
CA THR A 212 9.02 35.16 10.32
C THR A 212 8.11 34.24 11.13
N GLY A 213 8.41 32.92 11.18
CA GLY A 213 7.67 31.96 12.01
C GLY A 213 6.36 31.47 11.41
N LYS A 214 6.18 31.49 10.07
CA LYS A 214 4.94 30.97 9.42
C LYS A 214 4.67 29.51 9.76
N THR A 215 5.71 28.67 9.82
CA THR A 215 5.59 27.26 10.21
C THR A 215 5.18 27.11 11.67
N ALA A 216 5.73 27.92 12.55
CA ALA A 216 5.37 27.92 13.97
C ALA A 216 3.88 28.22 14.19
N ILE A 217 3.27 29.09 13.37
CA ILE A 217 1.83 29.34 13.42
C ILE A 217 1.02 28.07 13.10
N ALA A 218 1.45 27.25 12.12
CA ALA A 218 0.81 25.97 11.80
C ALA A 218 0.96 24.96 12.96
N GLU A 219 2.11 24.93 13.62
CA GLU A 219 2.35 24.10 14.81
C GLU A 219 1.50 24.56 16.00
N GLY A 220 1.41 25.89 16.20
CA GLY A 220 0.52 26.47 17.22
C GLY A 220 -0.97 26.21 16.95
N LEU A 221 -1.37 26.15 15.68
CA LEU A 221 -2.73 25.74 15.30
C LEU A 221 -2.99 24.27 15.67
N ALA A 222 -2.03 23.36 15.43
CA ALA A 222 -2.14 21.97 15.83
C ALA A 222 -2.35 21.81 17.35
N HIS A 223 -1.61 22.56 18.17
CA HIS A 223 -1.81 22.60 19.64
C HIS A 223 -3.20 23.09 20.08
N ARG A 224 -3.88 23.88 19.25
CA ARG A 224 -5.25 24.36 19.56
C ARG A 224 -6.34 23.41 19.11
N ILE A 225 -6.03 22.48 18.20
CA ILE A 225 -6.96 21.47 17.66
C ILE A 225 -7.00 20.24 18.56
N VAL A 226 -5.86 19.86 19.13
CA VAL A 226 -5.71 18.76 20.09
C VAL A 226 -6.02 19.24 21.50
#